data_54ce0d855fdb6b1edbd76e9c0b42ecb3
#
_entry.id   54ce0d855fdb6b1edbd76e9c0b42ecb3
#
_cell.length_a   1.000
_cell.length_b   1.000
_cell.length_c   1.000
_cell.angle_alpha   90.00
_cell.angle_beta   90.00
_cell.angle_gamma   90.00
#
_symmetry.space_group_name_H-M   'P 1'
#
loop_
_entity.id
_entity.type
_entity.pdbx_description
1 polymer ?
#
loop_
_entity_poly.entity_id
_entity_poly.type
_entity_poly.pdbx_seq_one_letter_code
_entity_poly.pdbx_strand_id
1 'polypeptide(L)'
;MKVEIDGKNGFNPSDANKEYALKKLTKLEGLIPDYETVQARVVCKVYKAFHKVEVTIPTKNIILRAEVQDEDVYAAIDGAIDKLMKQVRRYNDRMKDKMGKKGIRTVESTGLMPDEEPRIVRGKNVDLEPMTRDEAIDQMELLGHDFFIYLDKETRKTNVIYVRNDGGYAVIETNTKK
;
A
#
# COMPACT_ATOMS: atom_id res chain seq x y z
N MET A 1 18.22 10.29 3.31
CA MET A 1 17.49 9.49 2.29
C MET A 1 17.89 9.93 0.90
N LYS A 2 18.17 9.00 0.00
CA LYS A 2 18.31 9.29 -1.44
C LYS A 2 16.94 9.21 -2.08
N VAL A 3 16.60 10.15 -2.98
CA VAL A 3 15.28 10.20 -3.61
C VAL A 3 15.45 10.24 -5.12
N GLU A 4 14.81 9.32 -5.81
CA GLU A 4 14.68 9.29 -7.26
C GLU A 4 13.27 9.75 -7.63
N ILE A 5 13.15 10.75 -8.52
CA ILE A 5 11.85 11.31 -8.92
C ILE A 5 11.71 11.20 -10.43
N ASP A 6 10.77 10.36 -10.86
CA ASP A 6 10.50 10.04 -12.26
C ASP A 6 9.13 10.57 -12.70
N GLY A 7 9.04 10.93 -13.96
CA GLY A 7 7.78 11.20 -14.63
C GLY A 7 7.39 10.05 -15.57
N LYS A 8 6.10 9.81 -15.72
CA LYS A 8 5.52 8.85 -16.68
C LYS A 8 4.30 9.43 -17.39
N ASN A 9 3.88 8.78 -18.45
CA ASN A 9 2.73 9.19 -19.29
C ASN A 9 2.88 10.60 -19.86
N GLY A 10 4.11 10.98 -20.25
CA GLY A 10 4.39 12.30 -20.81
C GLY A 10 4.57 13.42 -19.78
N PHE A 11 4.44 13.12 -18.48
CA PHE A 11 4.74 14.08 -17.43
C PHE A 11 6.24 14.10 -17.14
N ASN A 12 6.85 15.29 -17.17
CA ASN A 12 8.22 15.51 -16.74
C ASN A 12 8.21 16.44 -15.52
N PRO A 13 8.52 15.93 -14.31
CA PRO A 13 8.50 16.75 -13.11
C PRO A 13 9.49 17.92 -13.23
N SER A 14 8.99 19.15 -13.06
CA SER A 14 9.83 20.35 -13.03
C SER A 14 10.74 20.34 -11.78
N ASP A 15 11.75 21.17 -11.79
CA ASP A 15 12.65 21.30 -10.63
C ASP A 15 11.87 21.76 -9.38
N ALA A 16 10.85 22.62 -9.55
CA ALA A 16 9.96 23.02 -8.47
C ALA A 16 9.16 21.82 -7.90
N ASN A 17 8.66 20.91 -8.75
CA ASN A 17 7.98 19.70 -8.28
C ASN A 17 8.94 18.78 -7.50
N LYS A 18 10.19 18.64 -7.98
CA LYS A 18 11.21 17.84 -7.33
C LYS A 18 11.60 18.41 -5.96
N GLU A 19 11.89 19.71 -5.90
CA GLU A 19 12.22 20.39 -4.65
C GLU A 19 11.06 20.28 -3.63
N TYR A 20 9.82 20.44 -4.10
CA TYR A 20 8.66 20.31 -3.24
C TYR A 20 8.53 18.90 -2.65
N ALA A 21 8.65 17.87 -3.49
CA ALA A 21 8.60 16.49 -3.04
C ALA A 21 9.74 16.17 -2.06
N LEU A 22 10.97 16.62 -2.33
CA LEU A 22 12.10 16.44 -1.43
C LEU A 22 11.83 17.11 -0.07
N LYS A 23 11.40 18.37 -0.07
CA LYS A 23 11.06 19.11 1.15
C LYS A 23 9.96 18.42 1.96
N LYS A 24 8.96 17.83 1.30
CA LYS A 24 7.87 17.12 2.01
C LYS A 24 8.33 15.77 2.56
N LEU A 25 9.21 15.07 1.86
CA LEU A 25 9.78 13.81 2.32
C LEU A 25 10.64 13.96 3.59
N THR A 26 11.20 15.15 3.86
CA THR A 26 11.92 15.38 5.13
C THR A 26 11.04 15.23 6.36
N LYS A 27 9.70 15.36 6.24
CA LYS A 27 8.77 15.09 7.35
C LYS A 27 8.83 13.64 7.86
N LEU A 28 9.37 12.72 7.07
CA LEU A 28 9.55 11.33 7.45
C LEU A 28 10.86 11.08 8.22
N GLU A 29 11.74 12.10 8.29
CA GLU A 29 12.95 12.08 9.11
C GLU A 29 12.58 11.90 10.59
N GLY A 30 13.32 11.05 11.28
CA GLY A 30 13.02 10.69 12.67
C GLY A 30 11.86 9.68 12.84
N LEU A 31 11.05 9.45 11.83
CA LEU A 31 10.00 8.41 11.86
C LEU A 31 10.48 7.08 11.26
N ILE A 32 11.39 7.14 10.28
CA ILE A 32 11.96 5.97 9.60
C ILE A 32 13.34 5.69 10.19
N PRO A 33 13.57 4.49 10.77
CA PRO A 33 14.92 4.08 11.14
C PRO A 33 15.86 4.09 9.92
N ASP A 34 17.10 4.48 10.12
CA ASP A 34 18.13 4.51 9.08
C ASP A 34 17.76 5.39 7.86
N TYR A 35 16.98 6.47 8.11
CA TYR A 35 16.46 7.39 7.09
C TYR A 35 17.52 7.81 6.04
N GLU A 36 18.76 8.06 6.46
CA GLU A 36 19.82 8.53 5.56
C GLU A 36 20.24 7.49 4.51
N THR A 37 20.14 6.21 4.84
CA THR A 37 20.53 5.08 3.96
C THR A 37 19.44 4.61 3.05
N VAL A 38 18.18 5.01 3.32
CA VAL A 38 17.01 4.59 2.56
C VAL A 38 16.97 5.28 1.20
N GLN A 39 16.58 4.54 0.18
CA GLN A 39 16.33 5.04 -1.16
C GLN A 39 14.84 5.07 -1.45
N ALA A 40 14.28 6.26 -1.59
CA ALA A 40 12.88 6.47 -1.94
C ALA A 40 12.73 6.66 -3.46
N ARG A 41 11.63 6.18 -4.00
CA ARG A 41 11.24 6.41 -5.38
C ARG A 41 9.89 7.11 -5.43
N VAL A 42 9.83 8.23 -6.16
CA VAL A 42 8.62 9.00 -6.43
C VAL A 42 8.33 8.92 -7.92
N VAL A 43 7.14 8.49 -8.30
CA VAL A 43 6.71 8.41 -9.69
C VAL A 43 5.48 9.30 -9.88
N CYS A 44 5.62 10.33 -10.70
CA CYS A 44 4.52 11.22 -11.06
C CYS A 44 3.99 10.85 -12.45
N LYS A 45 2.68 10.64 -12.56
CA LYS A 45 1.99 10.31 -13.82
C LYS A 45 0.92 11.34 -14.09
N VAL A 46 0.75 11.74 -15.36
CA VAL A 46 -0.36 12.61 -15.78
C VAL A 46 -1.42 11.78 -16.51
N TYR A 47 -2.67 12.12 -16.25
CA TYR A 47 -3.84 11.63 -16.94
C TYR A 47 -4.70 12.83 -17.38
N LYS A 48 -5.71 12.62 -18.21
CA LYS A 48 -6.53 13.72 -18.76
C LYS A 48 -7.20 14.59 -17.68
N ALA A 49 -7.59 13.99 -16.55
CA ALA A 49 -8.36 14.65 -15.51
C ALA A 49 -7.62 14.79 -14.17
N PHE A 50 -6.47 14.15 -14.00
CA PHE A 50 -5.75 14.15 -12.72
C PHE A 50 -4.27 13.81 -12.88
N HIS A 51 -3.51 14.13 -11.85
CA HIS A 51 -2.16 13.64 -11.62
C HIS A 51 -2.19 12.46 -10.63
N LYS A 52 -1.30 11.51 -10.82
CA LYS A 52 -1.14 10.37 -9.92
C LYS A 52 0.30 10.34 -9.42
N VAL A 53 0.45 10.40 -8.11
CA VAL A 53 1.75 10.33 -7.45
C VAL A 53 1.85 9.03 -6.66
N GLU A 54 2.91 8.28 -6.93
CA GLU A 54 3.25 7.03 -6.25
C GLU A 54 4.59 7.22 -5.56
N VAL A 55 4.64 6.97 -4.25
CA VAL A 55 5.87 7.02 -3.46
C VAL A 55 6.13 5.65 -2.87
N THR A 56 7.33 5.12 -3.09
CA THR A 56 7.77 3.84 -2.54
C THR A 56 9.07 4.03 -1.77
N ILE A 57 9.09 3.59 -0.52
CA ILE A 57 10.22 3.68 0.39
C ILE A 57 10.50 2.30 0.96
N PRO A 58 11.41 1.50 0.38
CA PRO A 58 11.83 0.24 0.94
C PRO A 58 12.72 0.49 2.17
N THR A 59 12.27 0.04 3.33
CA THR A 59 13.07 0.02 4.55
C THR A 59 13.54 -1.40 4.85
N LYS A 60 14.40 -1.56 5.84
CA LYS A 60 14.93 -2.87 6.24
C LYS A 60 13.81 -3.89 6.59
N ASN A 61 12.73 -3.43 7.19
CA ASN A 61 11.71 -4.31 7.76
C ASN A 61 10.38 -4.29 7.00
N ILE A 62 10.07 -3.18 6.31
CA ILE A 62 8.81 -2.98 5.59
C ILE A 62 9.03 -2.16 4.33
N ILE A 63 8.14 -2.31 3.37
CA ILE A 63 8.05 -1.41 2.22
C ILE A 63 6.87 -0.47 2.47
N LEU A 64 7.18 0.82 2.59
CA LEU A 64 6.17 1.88 2.66
C LEU A 64 5.79 2.26 1.23
N ARG A 65 4.51 2.29 0.93
CA ARG A 65 4.01 2.68 -0.39
C ARG A 65 2.72 3.47 -0.24
N ALA A 66 2.66 4.61 -0.92
CA ALA A 66 1.45 5.40 -1.03
C ALA A 66 1.21 5.80 -2.48
N GLU A 67 -0.04 5.80 -2.87
CA GLU A 67 -0.52 6.24 -4.16
C GLU A 67 -1.69 7.20 -3.94
N VAL A 68 -1.65 8.37 -4.59
CA VAL A 68 -2.69 9.40 -4.51
C VAL A 68 -2.94 9.97 -5.90
N GLN A 69 -4.19 10.27 -6.16
CA GLN A 69 -4.65 10.96 -7.37
C GLN A 69 -5.26 12.29 -6.94
N ASP A 70 -4.93 13.36 -7.66
CA ASP A 70 -5.48 14.69 -7.46
C ASP A 70 -5.40 15.48 -8.77
N GLU A 71 -6.23 16.51 -8.93
CA GLU A 71 -6.15 17.43 -10.07
C GLU A 71 -4.86 18.25 -10.05
N ASP A 72 -4.34 18.51 -8.84
CA ASP A 72 -3.06 19.20 -8.61
C ASP A 72 -1.96 18.24 -8.18
N VAL A 73 -0.82 18.31 -8.85
CA VAL A 73 0.36 17.47 -8.55
C VAL A 73 0.91 17.71 -7.15
N TYR A 74 0.85 18.96 -6.64
CA TYR A 74 1.32 19.31 -5.30
C TYR A 74 0.40 18.72 -4.23
N ALA A 75 -0.91 18.78 -4.44
CA ALA A 75 -1.89 18.14 -3.58
C ALA A 75 -1.73 16.61 -3.58
N ALA A 76 -1.48 16.00 -4.74
CA ALA A 76 -1.19 14.57 -4.84
C ALA A 76 0.09 14.19 -4.08
N ILE A 77 1.15 15.00 -4.14
CA ILE A 77 2.39 14.80 -3.38
C ILE A 77 2.09 14.87 -1.87
N ASP A 78 1.38 15.90 -1.42
CA ASP A 78 1.03 16.08 -0.01
C ASP A 78 0.21 14.89 0.52
N GLY A 79 -0.81 14.49 -0.20
CA GLY A 79 -1.64 13.34 0.15
C GLY A 79 -0.84 12.03 0.23
N ALA A 80 0.13 11.82 -0.67
CA ALA A 80 1.00 10.64 -0.64
C ALA A 80 1.90 10.64 0.61
N ILE A 81 2.49 11.77 0.95
CA ILE A 81 3.35 11.91 2.14
C ILE A 81 2.54 11.72 3.42
N ASP A 82 1.33 12.28 3.51
CA ASP A 82 0.46 12.12 4.68
C ASP A 82 0.03 10.66 4.87
N LYS A 83 -0.27 9.94 3.78
CA LYS A 83 -0.51 8.48 3.84
C LYS A 83 0.72 7.73 4.36
N LEU A 84 1.92 8.06 3.88
CA LEU A 84 3.17 7.45 4.36
C LEU A 84 3.41 7.73 5.84
N MET A 85 3.21 8.96 6.29
CA MET A 85 3.34 9.33 7.71
C MET A 85 2.41 8.52 8.59
N LYS A 86 1.14 8.33 8.19
CA LYS A 86 0.19 7.46 8.90
C LYS A 86 0.67 6.00 8.94
N GLN A 87 1.19 5.47 7.82
CA GLN A 87 1.71 4.10 7.76
C GLN A 87 2.90 3.90 8.71
N VAL A 88 3.87 4.82 8.71
CA VAL A 88 5.06 4.73 9.57
C VAL A 88 4.67 4.81 11.05
N ARG A 89 3.81 5.77 11.43
CA ARG A 89 3.34 5.89 12.82
C ARG A 89 2.66 4.61 13.28
N ARG A 90 1.72 4.07 12.52
CA ARG A 90 1.05 2.79 12.81
C ARG A 90 2.05 1.64 12.98
N TYR A 91 3.06 1.59 12.11
CA TYR A 91 4.09 0.56 12.21
C TYR A 91 4.91 0.70 13.49
N ASN A 92 5.37 1.92 13.80
CA ASN A 92 6.16 2.19 14.99
C ASN A 92 5.38 1.91 16.28
N ASP A 93 4.10 2.27 16.34
CA ASP A 93 3.22 2.00 17.47
C ASP A 93 3.04 0.49 17.68
N ARG A 94 2.79 -0.28 16.62
CA ARG A 94 2.72 -1.75 16.68
C ARG A 94 4.02 -2.39 17.15
N MET A 95 5.17 -1.84 16.77
CA MET A 95 6.46 -2.34 17.23
C MET A 95 6.70 -2.03 18.69
N LYS A 96 6.32 -0.84 19.19
CA LYS A 96 6.35 -0.47 20.61
C LYS A 96 5.46 -1.39 21.44
N ASP A 97 4.24 -1.67 20.99
CA ASP A 97 3.30 -2.57 21.66
C ASP A 97 3.83 -4.00 21.73
N LYS A 98 4.51 -4.49 20.70
CA LYS A 98 5.17 -5.80 20.72
C LYS A 98 6.34 -5.86 21.68
N MET A 99 7.10 -4.79 21.82
CA MET A 99 8.21 -4.67 22.76
C MET A 99 7.72 -4.40 24.19
N GLY A 100 6.59 -3.67 24.34
CA GLY A 100 6.03 -3.24 25.62
C GLY A 100 5.12 -4.26 26.32
N LYS A 101 4.88 -5.46 25.79
CA LYS A 101 4.06 -6.50 26.45
C LYS A 101 4.67 -7.09 27.73
N LYS A 102 5.63 -6.41 28.33
CA LYS A 102 6.18 -6.67 29.68
C LYS A 102 5.92 -5.52 30.67
N GLY A 103 4.79 -4.81 30.62
CA GLY A 103 4.47 -3.79 31.63
C GLY A 103 3.32 -2.89 31.25
N ILE A 104 2.27 -2.95 32.04
CA ILE A 104 1.19 -2.00 32.36
C ILE A 104 0.88 -0.88 31.32
N ARG A 105 -0.33 -0.97 30.76
CA ARG A 105 -0.99 0.06 29.97
C ARG A 105 -1.29 1.29 30.83
N THR A 106 -0.73 2.44 30.47
CA THR A 106 -1.31 3.74 30.79
C THR A 106 -1.74 4.39 29.47
N VAL A 107 -3.04 4.53 29.30
CA VAL A 107 -3.66 5.20 28.16
C VAL A 107 -3.76 6.67 28.54
N GLU A 108 -2.91 7.54 27.95
CA GLU A 108 -3.21 8.96 27.85
C GLU A 108 -3.80 9.25 26.47
N SER A 109 -5.11 9.45 26.48
CA SER A 109 -5.88 9.83 25.30
C SER A 109 -5.79 11.33 25.08
N THR A 110 -5.04 11.75 24.08
CA THR A 110 -5.22 13.07 23.46
C THR A 110 -6.19 12.90 22.27
N GLY A 111 -7.34 13.59 22.39
CA GLY A 111 -8.52 13.45 21.54
C GLY A 111 -8.32 13.80 20.07
N LEU A 112 -7.97 12.82 19.31
CA LEU A 112 -8.23 12.73 17.88
C LEU A 112 -8.99 11.43 17.68
N MET A 113 -10.12 11.47 16.98
CA MET A 113 -10.95 10.30 16.67
C MET A 113 -10.06 9.10 16.29
N PRO A 114 -10.20 7.94 16.95
CA PRO A 114 -9.45 6.77 16.55
C PRO A 114 -9.97 6.34 15.17
N ASP A 115 -9.14 6.54 14.13
CA ASP A 115 -9.20 5.68 12.95
C ASP A 115 -9.14 4.26 13.50
N GLU A 116 -10.23 3.51 13.48
CA GLU A 116 -10.30 2.14 13.99
C GLU A 116 -9.14 1.36 13.38
N GLU A 117 -8.23 0.88 14.21
CA GLU A 117 -7.11 0.08 13.74
C GLU A 117 -7.66 -1.13 12.98
N PRO A 118 -7.20 -1.40 11.75
CA PRO A 118 -7.64 -2.57 11.03
C PRO A 118 -7.23 -3.82 11.81
N ARG A 119 -8.20 -4.43 12.47
CA ARG A 119 -8.04 -5.67 13.23
C ARG A 119 -8.79 -6.79 12.52
N ILE A 120 -8.29 -8.01 12.66
CA ILE A 120 -9.04 -9.18 12.19
C ILE A 120 -10.27 -9.33 13.07
N VAL A 121 -11.42 -8.93 12.56
CA VAL A 121 -12.71 -9.03 13.25
C VAL A 121 -13.40 -10.36 13.00
N ARG A 122 -13.00 -11.07 11.93
CA ARG A 122 -13.60 -12.36 11.55
C ARG A 122 -12.58 -13.22 10.79
N GLY A 123 -12.47 -14.50 11.15
CA GLY A 123 -11.80 -15.53 10.37
C GLY A 123 -12.84 -16.39 9.63
N LYS A 124 -12.53 -16.82 8.42
CA LYS A 124 -13.29 -17.82 7.69
C LYS A 124 -12.36 -18.95 7.26
N ASN A 125 -12.79 -20.18 7.41
CA ASN A 125 -12.17 -21.33 6.77
C ASN A 125 -12.94 -21.60 5.49
N VAL A 126 -12.24 -21.82 4.40
CA VAL A 126 -12.83 -22.07 3.08
C VAL A 126 -12.22 -23.35 2.54
N ASP A 127 -13.07 -24.31 2.21
CA ASP A 127 -12.66 -25.51 1.47
C ASP A 127 -12.57 -25.12 0.00
N LEU A 128 -11.42 -25.38 -0.60
CA LEU A 128 -11.14 -25.00 -1.99
C LEU A 128 -11.41 -26.18 -2.91
N GLU A 129 -12.34 -26.00 -3.83
CA GLU A 129 -12.56 -26.95 -4.92
C GLU A 129 -11.70 -26.60 -6.14
N PRO A 130 -11.19 -27.63 -6.87
CA PRO A 130 -10.45 -27.39 -8.10
C PRO A 130 -11.34 -26.81 -9.20
N MET A 131 -10.96 -25.65 -9.74
CA MET A 131 -11.68 -24.98 -10.83
C MET A 131 -10.73 -24.28 -11.79
N THR A 132 -11.23 -23.93 -12.95
CA THR A 132 -10.50 -23.12 -13.93
C THR A 132 -10.56 -21.63 -13.54
N ARG A 133 -9.78 -20.79 -14.23
CA ARG A 133 -9.80 -19.34 -14.03
C ARG A 133 -11.16 -18.73 -14.36
N ASP A 134 -11.75 -19.17 -15.46
CA ASP A 134 -13.05 -18.67 -15.91
C ASP A 134 -14.16 -19.05 -14.93
N GLU A 135 -14.18 -20.31 -14.44
CA GLU A 135 -15.09 -20.73 -13.40
C GLU A 135 -14.90 -19.93 -12.09
N ALA A 136 -13.67 -19.54 -11.75
CA ALA A 136 -13.40 -18.73 -10.58
C ALA A 136 -13.88 -17.26 -10.74
N ILE A 137 -13.81 -16.71 -11.96
CA ILE A 137 -14.39 -15.40 -12.29
C ILE A 137 -15.91 -15.45 -12.13
N ASP A 138 -16.55 -16.44 -12.75
CA ASP A 138 -18.01 -16.61 -12.69
C ASP A 138 -18.48 -16.74 -11.23
N GLN A 139 -17.79 -17.51 -10.42
CA GLN A 139 -18.10 -17.66 -8.99
C GLN A 139 -17.91 -16.36 -8.21
N MET A 140 -16.83 -15.62 -8.50
CA MET A 140 -16.57 -14.32 -7.87
C MET A 140 -17.69 -13.32 -8.17
N GLU A 141 -18.11 -13.23 -9.45
CA GLU A 141 -19.17 -12.34 -9.89
C GLU A 141 -20.53 -12.73 -9.30
N LEU A 142 -20.86 -14.03 -9.32
CA LEU A 142 -22.12 -14.55 -8.78
C LEU A 142 -22.25 -14.26 -7.28
N LEU A 143 -21.15 -14.29 -6.54
CA LEU A 143 -21.10 -13.99 -5.11
C LEU A 143 -21.00 -12.49 -4.82
N GLY A 144 -20.80 -11.64 -5.83
CA GLY A 144 -20.61 -10.20 -5.68
C GLY A 144 -19.35 -9.85 -4.89
N HIS A 145 -18.27 -10.59 -5.10
CA HIS A 145 -16.99 -10.38 -4.41
C HIS A 145 -15.99 -9.67 -5.31
N ASP A 146 -15.16 -8.82 -4.73
CA ASP A 146 -14.06 -8.14 -5.43
C ASP A 146 -12.82 -9.02 -5.60
N PHE A 147 -12.77 -10.14 -4.88
CA PHE A 147 -11.72 -11.16 -5.00
C PHE A 147 -12.26 -12.55 -4.67
N PHE A 148 -11.59 -13.57 -5.20
CA PHE A 148 -11.93 -14.96 -4.96
C PHE A 148 -10.67 -15.82 -4.85
N ILE A 149 -10.66 -16.76 -3.89
CA ILE A 149 -9.56 -17.70 -3.67
C ILE A 149 -10.00 -19.05 -4.22
N TYR A 150 -9.21 -19.67 -5.06
CA TYR A 150 -9.53 -20.94 -5.67
C TYR A 150 -8.33 -21.86 -5.79
N LEU A 151 -8.56 -23.15 -5.93
CA LEU A 151 -7.56 -24.15 -6.26
C LEU A 151 -7.53 -24.31 -7.79
N ASP A 152 -6.45 -23.91 -8.42
CA ASP A 152 -6.31 -24.05 -9.86
C ASP A 152 -6.31 -25.54 -10.28
N LYS A 153 -7.17 -25.90 -11.21
CA LYS A 153 -7.41 -27.27 -11.63
C LYS A 153 -6.20 -27.93 -12.30
N GLU A 154 -5.40 -27.13 -13.02
CA GLU A 154 -4.24 -27.61 -13.76
C GLU A 154 -2.99 -27.67 -12.87
N THR A 155 -2.70 -26.56 -12.17
CA THR A 155 -1.47 -26.42 -11.39
C THR A 155 -1.59 -26.96 -9.97
N ARG A 156 -2.81 -27.21 -9.49
CA ARG A 156 -3.12 -27.60 -8.11
C ARG A 156 -2.59 -26.64 -7.06
N LYS A 157 -2.42 -25.38 -7.45
CA LYS A 157 -2.00 -24.30 -6.56
C LYS A 157 -3.17 -23.44 -6.16
N THR A 158 -3.12 -22.93 -4.94
CA THR A 158 -4.09 -21.93 -4.49
C THR A 158 -3.76 -20.59 -5.13
N ASN A 159 -4.68 -20.03 -5.89
CA ASN A 159 -4.54 -18.75 -6.55
C ASN A 159 -5.62 -17.77 -6.05
N VAL A 160 -5.39 -16.48 -6.26
CA VAL A 160 -6.36 -15.42 -5.96
C VAL A 160 -6.67 -14.66 -7.23
N ILE A 161 -7.95 -14.58 -7.58
CA ILE A 161 -8.43 -13.70 -8.65
C ILE A 161 -9.08 -12.47 -8.04
N TYR A 162 -8.94 -11.31 -8.65
CA TYR A 162 -9.51 -10.07 -8.15
C TYR A 162 -9.86 -9.09 -9.27
N VAL A 163 -10.83 -8.21 -8.98
CA VAL A 163 -11.23 -7.12 -9.88
C VAL A 163 -10.23 -5.98 -9.77
N ARG A 164 -9.74 -5.51 -10.92
CA ARG A 164 -8.87 -4.33 -11.01
C ARG A 164 -9.69 -3.06 -11.08
N ASN A 165 -9.09 -1.94 -10.68
CA ASN A 165 -9.73 -0.62 -10.76
C ASN A 165 -10.07 -0.17 -12.20
N ASP A 166 -9.48 -0.81 -13.22
CA ASP A 166 -9.75 -0.56 -14.64
C ASP A 166 -10.88 -1.44 -15.19
N GLY A 167 -11.53 -2.23 -14.34
CA GLY A 167 -12.64 -3.12 -14.70
C GLY A 167 -12.21 -4.49 -15.25
N GLY A 168 -10.90 -4.76 -15.36
CA GLY A 168 -10.37 -6.07 -15.75
C GLY A 168 -10.15 -6.97 -14.53
N TYR A 169 -9.83 -8.25 -14.81
CA TYR A 169 -9.45 -9.22 -13.79
C TYR A 169 -7.94 -9.43 -13.76
N ALA A 170 -7.41 -9.78 -12.58
CA ALA A 170 -6.03 -10.20 -12.42
C ALA A 170 -5.92 -11.41 -11.51
N VAL A 171 -4.91 -12.24 -11.76
CA VAL A 171 -4.63 -13.45 -10.98
C VAL A 171 -3.32 -13.27 -10.23
N ILE A 172 -3.32 -13.60 -8.95
CA ILE A 172 -2.12 -13.78 -8.14
C ILE A 172 -1.86 -15.28 -8.02
N GLU A 173 -0.81 -15.74 -8.67
CA GLU A 173 -0.36 -17.13 -8.58
C GLU A 173 0.53 -17.31 -7.36
N THR A 174 0.25 -18.34 -6.54
CA THR A 174 1.08 -18.63 -5.38
C THR A 174 2.20 -19.60 -5.75
N ASN A 175 3.41 -19.29 -5.30
CA ASN A 175 4.56 -20.17 -5.39
C ASN A 175 5.07 -20.47 -3.99
N THR A 176 5.10 -21.74 -3.62
CA THR A 176 5.77 -22.17 -2.39
C THR A 176 7.27 -22.14 -2.66
N LYS A 177 8.01 -21.24 -2.04
CA LYS A 177 9.47 -21.35 -2.00
C LYS A 177 9.80 -22.59 -1.16
N LYS A 178 10.50 -23.54 -1.78
CA LYS A 178 11.14 -24.66 -1.06
C LYS A 178 12.26 -24.14 -0.18
#